data_a8498cb8112d8f05d6ca1cad80f8da1b
#
_entry.id   a8498cb8112d8f05d6ca1cad80f8da1b
#
_cell.length_a   1.000
_cell.length_b   1.000
_cell.length_c   1.000
_cell.angle_alpha   90.00
_cell.angle_beta   90.00
_cell.angle_gamma   90.00
#
_symmetry.space_group_name_H-M   'P 1'
#
loop_
_entity.id
_entity.type
_entity.pdbx_description
1 polymer ?
#
loop_
_entity_poly.entity_id
_entity_poly.type
_entity_poly.pdbx_seq_one_letter_code
_entity_poly.pdbx_strand_id
1 'polypeptide(L)'
;MNPVRFHQLTTSTIKKKEFSRVFAITLKDLDEALKPKVPLTLEEIREKLPKRFHKYIAVFDPKRAAKLPPFRPGFDHEIPIEEGKQLPWGPLYGMGREQLLVLRKTLTELLEKGFIRESKSDAASPVLFVKKPGGGLRFCVDYRALNAITRKDRYPIPLVKETLLAITKAKYLSKLDV
;
A
#
# COMPACT_ATOMS: atom_id res chain seq x y z
N MET A 1 -12.27 -7.19 27.03
CA MET A 1 -13.23 -8.24 26.68
C MET A 1 -13.07 -9.39 27.68
N ASN A 2 -14.16 -9.80 28.34
CA ASN A 2 -14.11 -10.82 29.39
C ASN A 2 -13.92 -12.20 28.76
N PRO A 3 -12.90 -13.00 29.10
CA PRO A 3 -12.61 -14.28 28.51
C PRO A 3 -13.76 -15.32 28.62
N VAL A 4 -14.59 -15.19 29.66
CA VAL A 4 -15.77 -16.05 29.86
C VAL A 4 -16.83 -15.81 28.76
N ARG A 5 -16.97 -14.59 28.28
CA ARG A 5 -17.94 -14.25 27.22
C ARG A 5 -17.48 -14.74 25.84
N PHE A 6 -16.19 -14.84 25.63
CA PHE A 6 -15.62 -15.41 24.40
C PHE A 6 -15.86 -16.91 24.31
N HIS A 7 -15.73 -17.61 25.42
CA HIS A 7 -15.96 -19.07 25.50
C HIS A 7 -17.44 -19.44 25.27
N GLN A 8 -18.38 -18.62 25.75
CA GLN A 8 -19.81 -18.83 25.53
C GLN A 8 -20.26 -18.57 24.08
N LEU A 9 -19.63 -17.63 23.38
CA LEU A 9 -19.90 -17.38 21.96
C LEU A 9 -19.35 -18.47 21.03
N THR A 10 -18.29 -19.17 21.45
CA THR A 10 -17.69 -20.26 20.67
C THR A 10 -18.42 -21.59 20.81
N THR A 11 -19.21 -21.78 21.87
CA THR A 11 -19.84 -23.07 22.17
C THR A 11 -21.31 -23.21 21.71
N SER A 12 -22.00 -22.09 21.42
CA SER A 12 -23.46 -22.18 21.26
C SER A 12 -24.03 -21.94 19.85
N THR A 13 -23.26 -21.48 18.86
CA THR A 13 -23.94 -21.04 17.60
C THR A 13 -23.18 -21.29 16.29
N ILE A 14 -21.96 -21.78 16.31
CA ILE A 14 -21.22 -21.99 15.06
C ILE A 14 -20.95 -23.46 14.85
N LYS A 15 -21.60 -24.07 13.85
CA LYS A 15 -21.32 -25.45 13.43
C LYS A 15 -19.83 -25.61 13.13
N LYS A 16 -19.19 -26.65 13.64
CA LYS A 16 -17.74 -26.94 13.52
C LYS A 16 -17.15 -26.75 12.11
N LYS A 17 -18.00 -26.83 11.08
CA LYS A 17 -17.65 -26.62 9.67
C LYS A 17 -17.47 -25.15 9.25
N GLU A 18 -18.10 -24.21 9.95
CA GLU A 18 -17.97 -22.76 9.66
C GLU A 18 -16.79 -22.17 10.40
N PHE A 19 -16.47 -22.69 11.58
CA PHE A 19 -15.29 -22.25 12.35
C PHE A 19 -13.98 -22.59 11.64
N SER A 20 -13.89 -23.75 10.97
CA SER A 20 -12.72 -24.10 10.16
C SER A 20 -12.58 -23.24 8.90
N ARG A 21 -13.65 -22.64 8.38
CA ARG A 21 -13.59 -21.72 7.23
C ARG A 21 -13.07 -20.32 7.59
N VAL A 22 -13.26 -19.86 8.81
CA VAL A 22 -12.78 -18.53 9.25
C VAL A 22 -11.25 -18.50 9.45
N PHE A 23 -10.63 -19.66 9.71
CA PHE A 23 -9.18 -19.78 9.91
C PHE A 23 -8.45 -20.55 8.81
N ALA A 24 -9.16 -21.16 7.86
CA ALA A 24 -8.54 -21.84 6.73
C ALA A 24 -8.25 -20.86 5.61
N ILE A 25 -7.16 -20.11 5.72
CA ILE A 25 -6.46 -19.65 4.54
C ILE A 25 -5.89 -20.91 3.89
N THR A 26 -6.42 -21.28 2.75
CA THR A 26 -5.92 -22.46 2.02
C THR A 26 -4.57 -22.15 1.40
N LEU A 27 -3.72 -23.18 1.21
CA LEU A 27 -2.47 -23.03 0.47
C LEU A 27 -2.68 -22.36 -0.90
N LYS A 28 -3.87 -22.53 -1.50
CA LYS A 28 -4.26 -21.85 -2.75
C LYS A 28 -4.37 -20.32 -2.60
N ASP A 29 -4.92 -19.83 -1.48
CA ASP A 29 -5.00 -18.38 -1.24
C ASP A 29 -3.60 -17.78 -1.02
N LEU A 30 -2.68 -18.57 -0.49
CA LEU A 30 -1.26 -18.24 -0.36
C LEU A 30 -0.58 -18.19 -1.71
N ASP A 31 -0.78 -19.19 -2.55
CA ASP A 31 -0.21 -19.23 -3.90
C ASP A 31 -0.76 -18.10 -4.78
N GLU A 32 -2.03 -17.72 -4.64
CA GLU A 32 -2.60 -16.56 -5.34
C GLU A 32 -2.04 -15.23 -4.82
N ALA A 33 -1.85 -15.10 -3.51
CA ALA A 33 -1.26 -13.91 -2.91
C ALA A 33 0.23 -13.75 -3.23
N LEU A 34 0.93 -14.87 -3.42
CA LEU A 34 2.36 -14.94 -3.71
C LEU A 34 2.69 -15.07 -5.20
N LYS A 35 1.68 -15.28 -6.09
CA LYS A 35 1.94 -15.28 -7.53
C LYS A 35 2.59 -13.96 -7.94
N PRO A 36 3.85 -13.98 -8.38
CA PRO A 36 4.47 -12.78 -8.91
C PRO A 36 3.65 -12.37 -10.15
N LYS A 37 3.11 -11.17 -10.15
CA LYS A 37 2.66 -10.57 -11.41
C LYS A 37 3.91 -10.36 -12.23
N VAL A 38 4.15 -11.27 -13.16
CA VAL A 38 5.22 -11.12 -14.14
C VAL A 38 4.94 -9.80 -14.88
N PRO A 39 5.83 -8.81 -14.78
CA PRO A 39 5.63 -7.56 -15.50
C PRO A 39 5.57 -7.88 -17.01
N LEU A 40 4.62 -7.26 -17.70
CA LEU A 40 4.49 -7.39 -19.15
C LEU A 40 5.80 -6.97 -19.82
N THR A 41 6.19 -7.69 -20.86
CA THR A 41 7.31 -7.29 -21.71
C THR A 41 6.95 -6.05 -22.54
N LEU A 42 7.95 -5.30 -23.02
CA LEU A 42 7.70 -4.14 -23.87
C LEU A 42 6.96 -4.50 -25.16
N GLU A 43 7.13 -5.70 -25.67
CA GLU A 43 6.44 -6.21 -26.86
C GLU A 43 4.95 -6.44 -26.58
N GLU A 44 4.63 -7.12 -25.48
CA GLU A 44 3.24 -7.31 -25.04
C GLU A 44 2.53 -5.98 -24.73
N ILE A 45 3.27 -5.03 -24.17
CA ILE A 45 2.75 -3.66 -23.93
C ILE A 45 2.47 -2.98 -25.26
N ARG A 46 3.35 -3.11 -26.23
CA ARG A 46 3.20 -2.51 -27.56
C ARG A 46 2.00 -3.06 -28.32
N GLU A 47 1.73 -4.36 -28.20
CA GLU A 47 0.55 -4.98 -28.81
C GLU A 47 -0.75 -4.49 -28.20
N LYS A 48 -0.79 -4.34 -26.85
CA LYS A 48 -1.97 -3.86 -26.12
C LYS A 48 -2.21 -2.36 -26.24
N LEU A 49 -1.16 -1.59 -26.52
CA LEU A 49 -1.22 -0.14 -26.56
C LEU A 49 -1.70 0.36 -27.93
N PRO A 50 -2.72 1.24 -28.02
CA PRO A 50 -3.13 1.84 -29.28
C PRO A 50 -1.96 2.53 -29.99
N LYS A 51 -1.87 2.37 -31.32
CA LYS A 51 -0.74 2.87 -32.17
C LYS A 51 -0.39 4.34 -31.92
N ARG A 52 -1.38 5.18 -31.66
CA ARG A 52 -1.17 6.63 -31.34
C ARG A 52 -0.29 6.89 -30.13
N PHE A 53 -0.18 5.92 -29.20
CA PHE A 53 0.61 6.04 -27.98
C PHE A 53 1.97 5.32 -28.04
N HIS A 54 2.29 4.64 -29.14
CA HIS A 54 3.56 3.90 -29.29
C HIS A 54 4.80 4.79 -29.12
N LYS A 55 4.71 6.10 -29.44
CA LYS A 55 5.79 7.06 -29.20
C LYS A 55 6.08 7.27 -27.71
N TYR A 56 5.17 6.92 -26.85
CA TYR A 56 5.29 7.04 -25.41
C TYR A 56 5.52 5.71 -24.69
N ILE A 57 5.84 4.63 -25.41
CA ILE A 57 6.00 3.27 -24.85
C ILE A 57 6.97 3.22 -23.67
N ALA A 58 7.97 4.11 -23.65
CA ALA A 58 8.95 4.20 -22.59
C ALA A 58 8.36 4.57 -21.21
N VAL A 59 7.17 5.20 -21.18
CA VAL A 59 6.45 5.51 -19.92
C VAL A 59 5.87 4.23 -19.28
N PHE A 60 5.61 3.22 -20.09
CA PHE A 60 5.04 1.94 -19.65
C PHE A 60 6.11 0.90 -19.35
N ASP A 61 7.40 1.22 -19.47
CA ASP A 61 8.51 0.30 -19.23
C ASP A 61 8.66 0.00 -17.73
N PRO A 62 8.42 -1.26 -17.29
CA PRO A 62 8.55 -1.66 -15.89
C PRO A 62 9.96 -1.47 -15.33
N LYS A 63 11.00 -1.57 -16.19
CA LYS A 63 12.39 -1.38 -15.78
C LYS A 63 12.68 0.08 -15.44
N ARG A 64 12.04 1.01 -16.13
CA ARG A 64 12.15 2.45 -15.81
C ARG A 64 11.38 2.79 -14.54
N ALA A 65 10.21 2.20 -14.34
CA ALA A 65 9.42 2.36 -13.12
C ALA A 65 10.09 1.75 -11.87
N ALA A 66 11.07 0.86 -12.06
CA ALA A 66 11.86 0.27 -10.97
C ALA A 66 13.04 1.15 -10.51
N LYS A 67 13.20 2.36 -11.05
CA LYS A 67 14.25 3.31 -10.65
C LYS A 67 13.63 4.53 -10.00
N LEU A 68 14.18 4.95 -8.87
CA LEU A 68 13.81 6.22 -8.27
C LEU A 68 14.23 7.38 -9.17
N PRO A 69 13.40 8.44 -9.29
CA PRO A 69 13.80 9.66 -9.94
C PRO A 69 14.95 10.33 -9.16
N PRO A 70 15.75 11.20 -9.83
CA PRO A 70 16.77 11.97 -9.13
C PRO A 70 16.13 12.89 -8.08
N PHE A 71 16.80 13.05 -6.95
CA PHE A 71 16.36 13.96 -5.89
C PHE A 71 16.33 15.40 -6.41
N ARG A 72 15.26 16.14 -6.10
CA ARG A 72 15.01 17.52 -6.53
C ARG A 72 14.84 18.41 -5.30
N PRO A 73 15.91 19.12 -4.88
CA PRO A 73 15.83 20.01 -3.72
C PRO A 73 14.68 21.02 -3.85
N GLY A 74 13.87 21.18 -2.82
CA GLY A 74 12.72 22.10 -2.79
C GLY A 74 11.47 21.63 -3.53
N PHE A 75 11.52 20.49 -4.25
CA PHE A 75 10.36 19.92 -4.94
C PHE A 75 9.96 18.56 -4.40
N ASP A 76 10.91 17.77 -3.90
CA ASP A 76 10.60 16.48 -3.33
C ASP A 76 9.88 16.64 -1.99
N HIS A 77 9.00 15.70 -1.69
CA HIS A 77 8.14 15.79 -0.52
C HIS A 77 8.95 15.75 0.78
N GLU A 78 8.70 16.73 1.64
CA GLU A 78 9.22 16.80 3.00
C GLU A 78 8.07 16.64 3.99
N ILE A 79 8.35 16.02 5.13
CA ILE A 79 7.37 15.83 6.21
C ILE A 79 7.76 16.76 7.36
N PRO A 80 7.30 18.02 7.38
CA PRO A 80 7.61 18.95 8.45
C PRO A 80 6.87 18.54 9.73
N ILE A 81 7.59 18.53 10.85
CA ILE A 81 7.06 18.18 12.16
C ILE A 81 6.75 19.46 12.93
N GLU A 82 5.74 19.42 13.80
CA GLU A 82 5.42 20.50 14.71
C GLU A 82 6.59 20.74 15.68
N GLU A 83 6.89 22.01 15.96
CA GLU A 83 8.01 22.40 16.82
C GLU A 83 7.84 21.81 18.22
N GLY A 84 8.93 21.32 18.81
CA GLY A 84 8.95 20.71 20.14
C GLY A 84 8.35 19.29 20.22
N LYS A 85 7.88 18.70 19.12
CA LYS A 85 7.40 17.31 19.09
C LYS A 85 8.56 16.33 18.86
N GLN A 86 8.49 15.20 19.56
CA GLN A 86 9.44 14.10 19.36
C GLN A 86 8.91 13.11 18.32
N LEU A 87 9.82 12.53 17.55
CA LEU A 87 9.47 11.49 16.60
C LEU A 87 8.91 10.24 17.30
N PRO A 88 7.79 9.68 16.82
CA PRO A 88 7.18 8.52 17.44
C PRO A 88 8.02 7.26 17.18
N TRP A 89 8.11 6.40 18.19
CA TRP A 89 8.60 5.05 18.07
C TRP A 89 7.47 4.06 18.33
N GLY A 90 7.00 3.39 17.29
CA GLY A 90 5.92 2.41 17.37
C GLY A 90 6.48 0.99 17.47
N PRO A 91 6.00 0.15 18.42
CA PRO A 91 6.41 -1.24 18.51
C PRO A 91 5.89 -2.03 17.30
N LEU A 92 6.59 -3.12 16.95
CA LEU A 92 6.16 -4.02 15.88
C LEU A 92 4.83 -4.69 16.24
N TYR A 93 3.95 -4.84 15.26
CA TYR A 93 2.73 -5.61 15.41
C TYR A 93 3.01 -7.11 15.25
N GLY A 94 2.30 -7.93 16.03
CA GLY A 94 2.34 -9.37 15.89
C GLY A 94 1.80 -9.79 14.51
N MET A 95 2.55 -10.65 13.81
CA MET A 95 2.20 -11.12 12.47
C MET A 95 2.17 -12.64 12.42
N GLY A 96 1.22 -13.18 11.68
CA GLY A 96 1.21 -14.59 11.32
C GLY A 96 2.35 -14.94 10.36
N ARG A 97 2.69 -16.25 10.30
CA ARG A 97 3.77 -16.74 9.43
C ARG A 97 3.65 -16.29 7.98
N GLU A 98 2.45 -16.30 7.44
CA GLU A 98 2.17 -15.87 6.05
C GLU A 98 2.49 -14.40 5.84
N GLN A 99 2.07 -13.54 6.77
CA GLN A 99 2.37 -12.10 6.73
C GLN A 99 3.87 -11.85 6.80
N LEU A 100 4.61 -12.61 7.62
CA LEU A 100 6.06 -12.51 7.72
C LEU A 100 6.76 -12.89 6.41
N LEU A 101 6.29 -13.91 5.70
CA LEU A 101 6.82 -14.29 4.39
C LEU A 101 6.59 -13.20 3.35
N VAL A 102 5.38 -12.63 3.30
CA VAL A 102 5.05 -11.51 2.41
C VAL A 102 5.87 -10.27 2.76
N LEU A 103 6.03 -9.98 4.07
CA LEU A 103 6.86 -8.89 4.56
C LEU A 103 8.29 -9.02 4.07
N ARG A 104 8.92 -10.18 4.31
CA ARG A 104 10.30 -10.47 3.89
C ARG A 104 10.46 -10.25 2.38
N LYS A 105 9.57 -10.82 1.57
CA LYS A 105 9.61 -10.66 0.12
C LYS A 105 9.51 -9.19 -0.28
N THR A 106 8.53 -8.46 0.25
CA THR A 106 8.32 -7.04 -0.06
C THR A 106 9.55 -6.19 0.31
N LEU A 107 10.11 -6.40 1.50
CA LEU A 107 11.30 -5.65 1.94
C LEU A 107 12.51 -5.98 1.06
N THR A 108 12.73 -7.25 0.71
CA THR A 108 13.82 -7.65 -0.19
C THR A 108 13.70 -6.95 -1.54
N GLU A 109 12.51 -6.99 -2.16
CA GLU A 109 12.27 -6.33 -3.44
C GLU A 109 12.48 -4.81 -3.39
N LEU A 110 12.06 -4.15 -2.31
CA LEU A 110 12.24 -2.71 -2.14
C LEU A 110 13.70 -2.32 -1.88
N LEU A 111 14.45 -3.14 -1.15
CA LEU A 111 15.88 -2.97 -0.92
C LEU A 111 16.67 -3.14 -2.22
N GLU A 112 16.39 -4.21 -2.98
CA GLU A 112 17.05 -4.49 -4.27
C GLU A 112 16.81 -3.38 -5.30
N LYS A 113 15.64 -2.75 -5.28
CA LYS A 113 15.30 -1.59 -6.13
C LYS A 113 15.88 -0.27 -5.60
N GLY A 114 16.44 -0.26 -4.40
CA GLY A 114 16.91 0.96 -3.75
C GLY A 114 15.81 1.93 -3.32
N PHE A 115 14.54 1.45 -3.22
CA PHE A 115 13.41 2.26 -2.79
C PHE A 115 13.41 2.50 -1.28
N ILE A 116 14.00 1.60 -0.53
CA ILE A 116 14.24 1.72 0.90
C ILE A 116 15.69 1.40 1.20
N ARG A 117 16.16 1.86 2.34
CA ARG A 117 17.49 1.57 2.91
C ARG A 117 17.37 1.27 4.39
N GLU A 118 18.38 0.64 4.96
CA GLU A 118 18.50 0.50 6.40
C GLU A 118 18.53 1.89 7.06
N SER A 119 17.76 2.08 8.13
CA SER A 119 17.65 3.34 8.85
C SER A 119 18.27 3.22 10.23
N LYS A 120 18.96 4.28 10.66
CA LYS A 120 19.48 4.48 12.03
C LYS A 120 18.67 5.52 12.78
N SER A 121 17.45 5.82 12.31
CA SER A 121 16.54 6.80 12.94
C SER A 121 15.97 6.25 14.25
N ASP A 122 15.81 7.13 15.24
CA ASP A 122 15.11 6.84 16.49
C ASP A 122 13.59 6.73 16.31
N ALA A 123 13.08 7.07 15.11
CA ALA A 123 11.68 6.94 14.76
C ALA A 123 11.38 5.60 14.11
N ALA A 124 10.23 5.02 14.47
CA ALA A 124 9.75 3.79 13.84
C ALA A 124 8.22 3.80 13.72
N SER A 125 7.73 3.35 12.57
CA SER A 125 6.31 3.13 12.32
C SER A 125 6.07 1.65 12.01
N PRO A 126 5.12 0.98 12.69
CA PRO A 126 4.87 -0.44 12.49
C PRO A 126 4.20 -0.71 11.14
N VAL A 127 4.44 -1.91 10.62
CA VAL A 127 3.81 -2.42 9.41
C VAL A 127 2.62 -3.28 9.77
N LEU A 128 1.57 -3.19 8.97
CA LEU A 128 0.39 -4.04 9.03
C LEU A 128 -0.03 -4.50 7.63
N PHE A 129 -0.77 -5.59 7.56
CA PHE A 129 -1.31 -6.10 6.30
C PHE A 129 -2.82 -6.03 6.28
N VAL A 130 -3.36 -5.52 5.17
CA VAL A 130 -4.79 -5.44 4.90
C VAL A 130 -5.13 -6.33 3.71
N LYS A 131 -6.21 -7.11 3.80
CA LYS A 131 -6.70 -7.91 2.69
C LYS A 131 -7.19 -7.01 1.56
N LYS A 132 -6.81 -7.33 0.33
CA LYS A 132 -7.34 -6.65 -0.87
C LYS A 132 -8.72 -7.22 -1.23
N PRO A 133 -9.64 -6.40 -1.77
CA PRO A 133 -10.79 -6.91 -2.49
C PRO A 133 -10.29 -7.80 -3.65
N GLY A 134 -10.73 -9.05 -3.72
CA GLY A 134 -10.23 -10.00 -4.73
C GLY A 134 -9.00 -10.82 -4.34
N GLY A 135 -8.60 -10.80 -3.06
CA GLY A 135 -7.52 -11.62 -2.53
C GLY A 135 -6.15 -10.92 -2.44
N GLY A 136 -5.24 -11.54 -1.70
CA GLY A 136 -3.90 -11.02 -1.45
C GLY A 136 -3.82 -10.01 -0.30
N LEU A 137 -2.58 -9.70 0.09
CA LEU A 137 -2.25 -8.78 1.17
C LEU A 137 -1.74 -7.45 0.62
N ARG A 138 -2.14 -6.34 1.24
CA ARG A 138 -1.59 -5.01 1.01
C ARG A 138 -0.67 -4.67 2.17
N PHE A 139 0.57 -4.39 1.86
CA PHE A 139 1.54 -3.82 2.79
C PHE A 139 1.13 -2.39 3.12
N CYS A 140 0.99 -2.08 4.40
CA CYS A 140 0.66 -0.76 4.89
C CYS A 140 1.58 -0.39 6.05
N VAL A 141 1.98 0.86 6.13
CA VAL A 141 2.72 1.41 7.26
C VAL A 141 1.77 2.24 8.11
N ASP A 142 1.79 2.05 9.41
CA ASP A 142 0.95 2.81 10.33
C ASP A 142 1.56 4.18 10.65
N TYR A 143 1.19 5.16 9.87
CA TYR A 143 1.65 6.54 10.03
C TYR A 143 0.76 7.40 10.96
N ARG A 144 -0.19 6.80 11.69
CA ARG A 144 -1.10 7.58 12.56
C ARG A 144 -0.35 8.43 13.57
N ALA A 145 0.65 7.86 14.23
CA ALA A 145 1.47 8.59 15.20
C ALA A 145 2.30 9.70 14.55
N LEU A 146 2.90 9.44 13.38
CA LEU A 146 3.62 10.43 12.60
C LEU A 146 2.67 11.56 12.13
N ASN A 147 1.52 11.20 11.59
CA ASN A 147 0.53 12.16 11.11
C ASN A 147 0.00 13.07 12.23
N ALA A 148 -0.02 12.59 13.47
CA ALA A 148 -0.47 13.38 14.62
C ALA A 148 0.47 14.53 14.97
N ILE A 149 1.75 14.43 14.64
CA ILE A 149 2.79 15.45 14.89
C ILE A 149 3.24 16.19 13.64
N THR A 150 2.76 15.77 12.46
CA THR A 150 3.09 16.45 11.22
C THR A 150 2.34 17.77 11.11
N ARG A 151 3.06 18.83 10.73
CA ARG A 151 2.46 20.13 10.44
C ARG A 151 1.51 19.98 9.26
N LYS A 152 0.23 20.24 9.51
CA LYS A 152 -0.84 20.05 8.50
C LYS A 152 -0.73 21.11 7.41
N ASP A 153 -0.71 20.67 6.17
CA ASP A 153 -0.91 21.55 5.03
C ASP A 153 -2.39 22.00 5.01
N ARG A 154 -2.58 23.31 4.95
CA ARG A 154 -3.91 23.95 4.89
C ARG A 154 -4.19 24.53 3.52
N TYR A 155 -3.55 23.99 2.47
CA TYR A 155 -3.86 24.42 1.13
C TYR A 155 -5.35 24.24 0.83
N PRO A 156 -6.05 25.25 0.34
CA PRO A 156 -7.48 25.17 0.09
C PRO A 156 -7.78 24.15 -1.02
N ILE A 157 -8.51 23.11 -0.64
CA ILE A 157 -9.01 22.12 -1.61
C ILE A 157 -10.29 22.71 -2.24
N PRO A 158 -10.46 22.65 -3.59
CA PRO A 158 -11.66 23.11 -4.26
C PRO A 158 -12.93 22.44 -3.69
N LEU A 159 -14.01 23.17 -3.62
CA LEU A 159 -15.29 22.64 -3.15
C LEU A 159 -15.74 21.49 -4.05
N VAL A 160 -16.21 20.41 -3.46
CA VAL A 160 -16.67 19.20 -4.19
C VAL A 160 -17.71 19.56 -5.25
N LYS A 161 -18.66 20.45 -4.92
CA LYS A 161 -19.69 20.92 -5.87
C LYS A 161 -19.09 21.61 -7.09
N GLU A 162 -18.11 22.48 -6.90
CA GLU A 162 -17.42 23.19 -7.98
C GLU A 162 -16.64 22.23 -8.87
N THR A 163 -15.92 21.28 -8.23
CA THR A 163 -15.20 20.24 -8.95
C THR A 163 -16.16 19.38 -9.78
N LEU A 164 -17.28 18.95 -9.23
CA LEU A 164 -18.29 18.19 -9.95
C LEU A 164 -18.85 18.98 -11.13
N LEU A 165 -19.17 20.28 -10.96
CA LEU A 165 -19.65 21.13 -12.04
C LEU A 165 -18.60 21.29 -13.16
N ALA A 166 -17.32 21.39 -12.81
CA ALA A 166 -16.24 21.43 -13.81
C ALA A 166 -16.15 20.09 -14.58
N ILE A 167 -16.30 18.95 -13.89
CA ILE A 167 -16.26 17.62 -14.49
C ILE A 167 -17.45 17.40 -15.44
N THR A 168 -18.65 17.84 -15.09
CA THR A 168 -19.84 17.65 -15.95
C THR A 168 -19.74 18.40 -17.28
N LYS A 169 -18.96 19.46 -17.34
CA LYS A 169 -18.69 20.23 -18.57
C LYS A 169 -17.57 19.65 -19.43
N ALA A 170 -16.80 18.70 -18.90
CA ALA A 170 -15.67 18.13 -19.59
C ALA A 170 -16.10 17.02 -20.55
N LYS A 171 -15.60 17.06 -21.79
CA LYS A 171 -15.81 15.99 -22.78
C LYS A 171 -14.91 14.79 -22.53
N TYR A 172 -13.75 15.00 -21.94
CA TYR A 172 -12.76 13.97 -21.63
C TYR A 172 -12.28 14.14 -20.18
N LEU A 173 -12.12 13.04 -19.49
CA LEU A 173 -11.59 12.99 -18.14
C LEU A 173 -10.33 12.12 -18.12
N SER A 174 -9.28 12.60 -17.46
CA SER A 174 -8.05 11.84 -17.24
C SER A 174 -7.80 11.71 -15.74
N LYS A 175 -7.50 10.50 -15.30
CA LYS A 175 -7.06 10.24 -13.93
C LYS A 175 -5.55 10.00 -13.94
N LEU A 176 -4.82 10.78 -13.16
CA LEU A 176 -3.40 10.57 -12.89
C LEU A 176 -3.25 10.03 -11.46
N ASP A 177 -2.42 9.04 -11.31
CA ASP A 177 -2.02 8.48 -10.02
C ASP A 177 -0.52 8.79 -9.85
N VAL A 178 -0.19 9.60 -8.84
CA VAL A 178 1.16 10.14 -8.63
C VAL A 178 1.87 9.36 -7.54
#